data_c9d628ebfda19854a9ed7b89419c39d3
#
_entry.id   c9d628ebfda19854a9ed7b89419c39d3
#
_cell.length_a   1.000
_cell.length_b   1.000
_cell.length_c   1.000
_cell.angle_alpha   90.00
_cell.angle_beta   90.00
_cell.angle_gamma   90.00
#
_symmetry.space_group_name_H-M   'P 1'
#
loop_
_entity.id
_entity.type
_entity.pdbx_description
1 polymer ?
#
loop_
_entity_poly.entity_id
_entity_poly.type
_entity_poly.pdbx_seq_one_letter_code
_entity_poly.pdbx_strand_id
1 'polypeptide(L)'
;MALANVATHLALRGQKVLVVDFDLEAPGLDTFNLLKPKRKVPGIIDYTSEYLQNGEAPKAKYFIGEATKFDDTGGSIWIMPSGRKDDYRKRFNQIDWRNLYNNHNGYLLFEDLKEQWKNDLNPDYVLIDSRTGHTDTGGICTRHLPDSVVIQFFPNKQNLLGLEPVVKGIRTEKSKPPYKDIFLHFVMSNVPFLDDEDRILEKIIGDFKSKLDFQNMTRIHRYDSLLLLKQTIFTKERPNSRLAKEFVSLAEKISMENPYDRYGALGFIKKYQRPWRSGLSYNAGFDEKLKRIENIHNKDGEILYNLGKAREMLGEPEIAEDLFKQAIKEGYDNPEAYLKRAFLHLDGKNIDGFKKDIKSILDSPNANPPTIRRAIKLLNQKRLLSIIDIIDSVAIKSLENRDKIWLASTLNQTPDELQVSKYLFEELDVDNIPEKYRFYYNLGLIYIGLGHFDNAITIYRPLVERDKSDIVARFNYSMAIWGKTGKIPVNEFELVVELDGQNIEFKETANYCQCMSLAYFAVKNKKKAMDYLNKAEELNISNKSRIFSCWQFLEVSWEVFNEDLKQIFSMINGNQNLTPIVINQ
;
A
#
# COMPACT_ATOMS: atom_id res chain seq x y z
N MET A 1 1.61 -6.67 -29.51
CA MET A 1 2.61 -6.85 -28.44
C MET A 1 2.05 -6.61 -27.04
N ALA A 2 1.41 -5.46 -26.75
CA ALA A 2 0.83 -5.16 -25.42
C ALA A 2 -0.16 -6.25 -24.99
N LEU A 3 -1.11 -6.61 -25.85
CA LEU A 3 -2.09 -7.67 -25.60
C LEU A 3 -1.43 -9.01 -25.24
N ALA A 4 -0.41 -9.44 -25.98
CA ALA A 4 0.30 -10.71 -25.70
C ALA A 4 0.97 -10.68 -24.31
N ASN A 5 1.57 -9.56 -23.91
CA ASN A 5 2.17 -9.39 -22.59
C ASN A 5 1.12 -9.37 -21.46
N VAL A 6 0.00 -8.67 -21.67
CA VAL A 6 -1.12 -8.63 -20.72
C VAL A 6 -1.73 -10.04 -20.55
N ALA A 7 -2.03 -10.72 -21.67
CA ALA A 7 -2.56 -12.09 -21.65
C ALA A 7 -1.66 -13.05 -20.87
N THR A 8 -0.35 -12.99 -21.16
CA THR A 8 0.63 -13.84 -20.49
C THR A 8 0.73 -13.53 -19.00
N HIS A 9 0.73 -12.24 -18.61
CA HIS A 9 0.78 -11.86 -17.19
C HIS A 9 -0.46 -12.35 -16.42
N LEU A 10 -1.64 -12.18 -16.99
CA LEU A 10 -2.88 -12.67 -16.36
C LEU A 10 -2.87 -14.20 -16.22
N ALA A 11 -2.43 -14.93 -17.26
CA ALA A 11 -2.35 -16.37 -17.21
C ALA A 11 -1.27 -16.87 -16.21
N LEU A 12 -0.12 -16.20 -16.07
CA LEU A 12 0.87 -16.50 -15.04
C LEU A 12 0.32 -16.31 -13.60
N ARG A 13 -0.75 -15.55 -13.45
CA ARG A 13 -1.49 -15.37 -12.17
C ARG A 13 -2.64 -16.35 -11.98
N GLY A 14 -2.71 -17.39 -12.79
CA GLY A 14 -3.73 -18.42 -12.68
C GLY A 14 -5.01 -18.17 -13.45
N GLN A 15 -5.09 -17.07 -14.24
CA GLN A 15 -6.31 -16.71 -14.97
C GLN A 15 -6.43 -17.53 -16.27
N LYS A 16 -7.68 -17.82 -16.66
CA LYS A 16 -8.02 -18.40 -17.96
C LYS A 16 -8.26 -17.26 -18.96
N VAL A 17 -7.41 -17.11 -19.93
CA VAL A 17 -7.43 -16.00 -20.88
C VAL A 17 -7.76 -16.51 -22.28
N LEU A 18 -8.86 -16.03 -22.87
CA LEU A 18 -9.14 -16.18 -24.28
C LEU A 18 -8.63 -14.96 -25.04
N VAL A 19 -7.76 -15.18 -26.02
CA VAL A 19 -7.26 -14.14 -26.91
C VAL A 19 -7.98 -14.27 -28.25
N VAL A 20 -8.53 -13.17 -28.77
CA VAL A 20 -9.26 -13.14 -30.05
C VAL A 20 -8.53 -12.20 -31.01
N ASP A 21 -8.05 -12.72 -32.13
CA ASP A 21 -7.39 -11.93 -33.17
C ASP A 21 -8.45 -11.36 -34.14
N PHE A 22 -8.88 -10.13 -33.86
CA PHE A 22 -9.85 -9.39 -34.66
C PHE A 22 -9.20 -8.29 -35.53
N ASP A 23 -7.84 -8.23 -35.57
CA ASP A 23 -7.12 -7.44 -36.58
C ASP A 23 -7.10 -8.21 -37.92
N LEU A 24 -8.24 -8.21 -38.59
CA LEU A 24 -8.48 -9.04 -39.77
C LEU A 24 -7.71 -8.60 -41.03
N GLU A 25 -7.13 -7.39 -41.02
CA GLU A 25 -6.35 -6.92 -42.17
C GLU A 25 -4.85 -7.24 -42.03
N ALA A 26 -4.34 -7.26 -40.78
CA ALA A 26 -2.94 -7.55 -40.49
C ALA A 26 -2.79 -8.54 -39.30
N PRO A 27 -3.41 -9.73 -39.38
CA PRO A 27 -3.41 -10.68 -38.29
C PRO A 27 -2.00 -11.14 -37.93
N GLY A 28 -1.73 -11.39 -36.63
CA GLY A 28 -0.38 -11.74 -36.23
C GLY A 28 -0.23 -12.27 -34.81
N LEU A 29 -1.31 -12.40 -34.05
CA LEU A 29 -1.21 -12.88 -32.67
C LEU A 29 -0.73 -14.32 -32.56
N ASP A 30 -1.09 -15.17 -33.52
CA ASP A 30 -0.66 -16.59 -33.58
C ASP A 30 0.84 -16.77 -33.88
N THR A 31 1.55 -15.68 -34.15
CA THR A 31 3.00 -15.70 -34.37
C THR A 31 3.81 -15.63 -33.06
N PHE A 32 3.20 -15.17 -31.96
CA PHE A 32 3.81 -15.26 -30.65
C PHE A 32 3.79 -16.67 -30.11
N ASN A 33 4.95 -17.20 -29.67
CA ASN A 33 5.07 -18.60 -29.25
C ASN A 33 4.03 -19.04 -28.21
N LEU A 34 3.71 -18.19 -27.23
CA LEU A 34 2.74 -18.51 -26.19
C LEU A 34 1.27 -18.36 -26.63
N LEU A 35 1.02 -17.72 -27.76
CA LEU A 35 -0.32 -17.56 -28.32
C LEU A 35 -0.57 -18.49 -29.52
N LYS A 36 0.44 -19.24 -29.94
CA LYS A 36 0.32 -20.18 -31.06
C LYS A 36 -0.53 -21.39 -30.64
N PRO A 37 -1.67 -21.65 -31.34
CA PRO A 37 -2.52 -22.77 -30.98
C PRO A 37 -1.80 -24.11 -31.21
N LYS A 38 -1.97 -25.07 -30.29
CA LYS A 38 -1.37 -26.41 -30.35
C LYS A 38 -1.82 -27.21 -31.60
N ARG A 39 -2.99 -26.90 -32.14
CA ARG A 39 -3.53 -27.45 -33.39
C ARG A 39 -4.00 -26.33 -34.29
N LYS A 40 -3.95 -26.50 -35.58
CA LYS A 40 -4.55 -25.53 -36.53
C LYS A 40 -6.07 -25.48 -36.30
N VAL A 41 -6.59 -24.34 -36.05
CA VAL A 41 -8.02 -24.08 -35.89
C VAL A 41 -8.46 -22.99 -36.85
N PRO A 42 -9.70 -23.01 -37.34
CA PRO A 42 -10.29 -21.87 -38.05
C PRO A 42 -10.50 -20.71 -37.07
N GLY A 43 -10.82 -19.52 -37.57
CA GLY A 43 -10.95 -18.32 -36.74
C GLY A 43 -12.20 -17.50 -37.03
N ILE A 44 -12.15 -16.20 -36.67
CA ILE A 44 -13.29 -15.26 -36.76
C ILE A 44 -13.86 -15.19 -38.17
N ILE A 45 -13.02 -15.08 -39.22
CA ILE A 45 -13.49 -15.02 -40.61
C ILE A 45 -14.21 -16.32 -40.98
N ASP A 46 -13.66 -17.45 -40.61
CA ASP A 46 -14.27 -18.75 -40.89
C ASP A 46 -15.61 -18.91 -40.17
N TYR A 47 -15.69 -18.50 -38.89
CA TYR A 47 -16.93 -18.49 -38.09
C TYR A 47 -18.02 -17.63 -38.74
N THR A 48 -17.68 -16.41 -39.11
CA THR A 48 -18.61 -15.47 -39.74
C THR A 48 -19.02 -15.96 -41.13
N SER A 49 -18.11 -16.54 -41.91
CA SER A 49 -18.41 -17.09 -43.24
C SER A 49 -19.36 -18.29 -43.18
N GLU A 50 -19.15 -19.19 -42.21
CA GLU A 50 -20.03 -20.34 -42.00
C GLU A 50 -21.45 -19.92 -41.59
N TYR A 51 -21.55 -18.91 -40.71
CA TYR A 51 -22.84 -18.32 -40.37
C TYR A 51 -23.57 -17.74 -41.58
N LEU A 52 -22.89 -16.96 -42.41
CA LEU A 52 -23.49 -16.37 -43.60
C LEU A 52 -23.94 -17.40 -44.63
N GLN A 53 -23.28 -18.57 -44.66
CA GLN A 53 -23.65 -19.66 -45.55
C GLN A 53 -24.84 -20.49 -45.04
N ASN A 54 -24.87 -20.74 -43.74
CA ASN A 54 -25.82 -21.70 -43.15
C ASN A 54 -27.00 -21.04 -42.45
N GLY A 55 -26.92 -19.74 -42.13
CA GLY A 55 -27.94 -19.01 -41.39
C GLY A 55 -28.01 -19.34 -39.88
N GLU A 56 -27.16 -20.24 -39.39
CA GLU A 56 -27.11 -20.68 -37.99
C GLU A 56 -25.71 -20.40 -37.39
N ALA A 57 -25.68 -19.97 -36.14
CA ALA A 57 -24.40 -19.71 -35.43
C ALA A 57 -23.62 -21.00 -35.26
N PRO A 58 -22.35 -21.05 -35.74
CA PRO A 58 -21.49 -22.22 -35.55
C PRO A 58 -21.11 -22.43 -34.09
N LYS A 59 -20.63 -23.64 -33.73
CA LYS A 59 -20.13 -23.91 -32.38
C LYS A 59 -18.74 -23.33 -32.18
N ALA A 60 -18.59 -22.29 -31.35
CA ALA A 60 -17.37 -21.54 -31.11
C ALA A 60 -16.16 -22.39 -30.72
N LYS A 61 -16.36 -23.48 -30.00
CA LYS A 61 -15.29 -24.42 -29.58
C LYS A 61 -14.48 -25.02 -30.73
N TYR A 62 -14.99 -25.07 -31.94
CA TYR A 62 -14.26 -25.53 -33.11
C TYR A 62 -13.33 -24.49 -33.73
N PHE A 63 -13.52 -23.21 -33.35
CA PHE A 63 -12.78 -22.04 -33.82
C PHE A 63 -11.77 -21.54 -32.78
N ILE A 64 -11.62 -22.25 -31.66
CA ILE A 64 -10.74 -21.90 -30.56
C ILE A 64 -9.74 -23.03 -30.35
N GLY A 65 -8.48 -22.65 -30.17
CA GLY A 65 -7.39 -23.58 -29.86
C GLY A 65 -6.71 -23.26 -28.53
N GLU A 66 -6.36 -24.30 -27.77
CA GLU A 66 -5.48 -24.13 -26.63
C GLU A 66 -4.08 -23.75 -27.13
N ALA A 67 -3.51 -22.68 -26.59
CA ALA A 67 -2.16 -22.22 -26.90
C ALA A 67 -1.15 -22.64 -25.81
N THR A 68 -1.36 -22.19 -24.59
CA THR A 68 -0.45 -22.44 -23.46
C THR A 68 -1.22 -22.74 -22.19
N LYS A 69 -0.69 -23.67 -21.39
CA LYS A 69 -1.12 -23.95 -20.02
C LYS A 69 0.06 -23.74 -19.08
N PHE A 70 -0.18 -23.11 -17.94
CA PHE A 70 0.80 -22.88 -16.89
C PHE A 70 0.45 -23.78 -15.71
N ASP A 71 1.14 -24.94 -15.61
CA ASP A 71 0.80 -25.97 -14.62
C ASP A 71 1.01 -25.50 -13.18
N ASP A 72 2.03 -24.66 -12.94
CA ASP A 72 2.36 -24.14 -11.61
C ASP A 72 1.26 -23.23 -11.03
N THR A 73 0.53 -22.51 -11.87
CA THR A 73 -0.49 -21.54 -11.45
C THR A 73 -1.91 -21.97 -11.83
N GLY A 74 -2.07 -22.97 -12.68
CA GLY A 74 -3.34 -23.40 -13.24
C GLY A 74 -3.89 -22.48 -14.34
N GLY A 75 -3.20 -21.39 -14.67
CA GLY A 75 -3.62 -20.46 -15.71
C GLY A 75 -3.45 -21.01 -17.13
N SER A 76 -4.21 -20.47 -18.07
CA SER A 76 -4.16 -20.93 -19.46
C SER A 76 -4.46 -19.82 -20.45
N ILE A 77 -3.94 -19.98 -21.65
CA ILE A 77 -4.21 -19.10 -22.79
C ILE A 77 -4.84 -19.95 -23.90
N TRP A 78 -5.99 -19.47 -24.35
CA TRP A 78 -6.72 -19.96 -25.51
C TRP A 78 -6.70 -18.88 -26.58
N ILE A 79 -6.76 -19.27 -27.85
CA ILE A 79 -6.80 -18.33 -28.97
C ILE A 79 -7.91 -18.67 -29.96
N MET A 80 -8.65 -17.66 -30.37
CA MET A 80 -9.47 -17.66 -31.56
C MET A 80 -8.75 -16.80 -32.62
N PRO A 81 -8.06 -17.41 -33.59
CA PRO A 81 -7.28 -16.66 -34.57
C PRO A 81 -8.21 -15.89 -35.55
N SER A 82 -7.63 -15.05 -36.37
CA SER A 82 -8.38 -14.31 -37.40
C SER A 82 -9.01 -15.22 -38.45
N GLY A 83 -8.33 -16.32 -38.82
CA GLY A 83 -8.83 -17.31 -39.78
C GLY A 83 -7.76 -18.23 -40.33
N ARG A 84 -8.15 -19.25 -41.11
CA ARG A 84 -7.22 -20.12 -41.81
C ARG A 84 -6.45 -19.36 -42.87
N LYS A 85 -5.16 -19.67 -43.02
CA LYS A 85 -4.26 -18.99 -43.98
C LYS A 85 -4.63 -19.23 -45.46
N ASP A 86 -5.18 -20.40 -45.74
CA ASP A 86 -5.58 -20.77 -47.11
C ASP A 86 -6.79 -19.94 -47.54
N ASP A 87 -6.69 -19.25 -48.67
CA ASP A 87 -7.72 -18.34 -49.19
C ASP A 87 -8.22 -17.22 -48.25
N TYR A 88 -7.41 -16.82 -47.27
CA TYR A 88 -7.74 -15.87 -46.24
C TYR A 88 -8.33 -14.57 -46.81
N ARG A 89 -7.58 -13.94 -47.74
CA ARG A 89 -8.00 -12.67 -48.35
C ARG A 89 -9.32 -12.79 -49.12
N LYS A 90 -9.54 -13.91 -49.80
CA LYS A 90 -10.78 -14.14 -50.56
C LYS A 90 -11.98 -14.19 -49.62
N ARG A 91 -11.89 -14.96 -48.54
CA ARG A 91 -12.95 -15.06 -47.52
C ARG A 91 -13.18 -13.73 -46.79
N PHE A 92 -12.11 -13.05 -46.41
CA PHE A 92 -12.20 -11.73 -45.76
C PHE A 92 -12.95 -10.74 -46.65
N ASN A 93 -12.61 -10.63 -47.94
CA ASN A 93 -13.24 -9.72 -48.86
C ASN A 93 -14.69 -10.07 -49.21
N GLN A 94 -15.14 -11.30 -48.91
CA GLN A 94 -16.53 -11.73 -49.12
C GLN A 94 -17.47 -11.32 -48.00
N ILE A 95 -16.92 -10.92 -46.83
CA ILE A 95 -17.75 -10.49 -45.70
C ILE A 95 -18.00 -8.99 -45.79
N ASP A 96 -19.25 -8.63 -46.04
CA ASP A 96 -19.72 -7.27 -45.82
C ASP A 96 -20.24 -7.11 -44.39
N TRP A 97 -19.41 -6.52 -43.53
CA TRP A 97 -19.68 -6.35 -42.10
C TRP A 97 -20.90 -5.47 -41.82
N ARG A 98 -21.17 -4.46 -42.64
CA ARG A 98 -22.38 -3.62 -42.53
C ARG A 98 -23.63 -4.41 -42.86
N ASN A 99 -23.59 -5.15 -43.96
CA ASN A 99 -24.69 -6.02 -44.38
C ASN A 99 -24.96 -7.11 -43.32
N LEU A 100 -23.91 -7.69 -42.72
CA LEU A 100 -24.03 -8.66 -41.61
C LEU A 100 -24.84 -8.06 -40.45
N TYR A 101 -24.53 -6.82 -40.02
CA TYR A 101 -25.23 -6.18 -38.91
C TYR A 101 -26.62 -5.71 -39.28
N ASN A 102 -26.82 -5.17 -40.46
CA ASN A 102 -28.09 -4.58 -40.88
C ASN A 102 -29.13 -5.63 -41.30
N ASN A 103 -28.70 -6.70 -41.99
CA ASN A 103 -29.60 -7.62 -42.67
C ASN A 103 -29.47 -9.08 -42.25
N HIS A 104 -28.39 -9.45 -41.54
CA HIS A 104 -28.10 -10.84 -41.14
C HIS A 104 -27.88 -11.02 -39.62
N ASN A 105 -28.54 -10.19 -38.81
CA ASN A 105 -28.51 -10.32 -37.36
C ASN A 105 -27.11 -10.41 -36.75
N GLY A 106 -26.12 -9.70 -37.30
CA GLY A 106 -24.72 -9.74 -36.83
C GLY A 106 -24.55 -9.40 -35.35
N TYR A 107 -25.42 -8.54 -34.80
CA TYR A 107 -25.46 -8.26 -33.39
C TYR A 107 -25.74 -9.53 -32.57
N LEU A 108 -26.79 -10.28 -32.92
CA LEU A 108 -27.15 -11.51 -32.21
C LEU A 108 -26.09 -12.61 -32.37
N LEU A 109 -25.46 -12.71 -33.56
CA LEU A 109 -24.35 -13.65 -33.79
C LEU A 109 -23.22 -13.44 -32.81
N PHE A 110 -22.80 -12.21 -32.53
CA PHE A 110 -21.70 -11.92 -31.62
C PHE A 110 -22.13 -11.98 -30.14
N GLU A 111 -23.38 -11.74 -29.81
CA GLU A 111 -23.91 -12.01 -28.46
C GLU A 111 -23.93 -13.53 -28.19
N ASP A 112 -24.37 -14.35 -29.13
CA ASP A 112 -24.31 -15.80 -29.03
C ASP A 112 -22.86 -16.29 -28.90
N LEU A 113 -21.94 -15.74 -29.68
CA LEU A 113 -20.51 -16.07 -29.57
C LEU A 113 -19.96 -15.77 -28.17
N LYS A 114 -20.33 -14.65 -27.54
CA LYS A 114 -19.97 -14.33 -26.15
C LYS A 114 -20.50 -15.36 -25.16
N GLU A 115 -21.76 -15.75 -25.31
CA GLU A 115 -22.36 -16.77 -24.45
C GLU A 115 -21.71 -18.14 -24.65
N GLN A 116 -21.34 -18.52 -25.87
CA GLN A 116 -20.60 -19.73 -26.14
C GLN A 116 -19.19 -19.70 -25.49
N TRP A 117 -18.46 -18.58 -25.55
CA TRP A 117 -17.16 -18.43 -24.87
C TRP A 117 -17.31 -18.66 -23.36
N LYS A 118 -18.35 -18.09 -22.76
CA LYS A 118 -18.64 -18.22 -21.34
C LYS A 118 -19.01 -19.68 -20.96
N ASN A 119 -19.87 -20.32 -21.75
CA ASN A 119 -20.37 -21.65 -21.45
C ASN A 119 -19.33 -22.76 -21.73
N ASP A 120 -18.55 -22.64 -22.82
CA ASP A 120 -17.61 -23.68 -23.24
C ASP A 120 -16.24 -23.59 -22.57
N LEU A 121 -15.74 -22.37 -22.31
CA LEU A 121 -14.40 -22.12 -21.77
C LEU A 121 -14.43 -21.51 -20.37
N ASN A 122 -15.46 -20.77 -20.05
CA ASN A 122 -15.57 -19.95 -18.83
C ASN A 122 -14.26 -19.15 -18.57
N PRO A 123 -13.84 -18.28 -19.52
CA PRO A 123 -12.60 -17.52 -19.35
C PRO A 123 -12.79 -16.39 -18.33
N ASP A 124 -11.74 -16.12 -17.55
CA ASP A 124 -11.70 -14.96 -16.64
C ASP A 124 -11.55 -13.65 -17.42
N TYR A 125 -10.89 -13.72 -18.59
CA TYR A 125 -10.67 -12.60 -19.50
C TYR A 125 -10.82 -13.02 -20.97
N VAL A 126 -11.49 -12.17 -21.74
CA VAL A 126 -11.48 -12.22 -23.20
C VAL A 126 -10.76 -10.97 -23.70
N LEU A 127 -9.60 -11.12 -24.30
CA LEU A 127 -8.78 -10.03 -24.84
C LEU A 127 -8.88 -10.02 -26.37
N ILE A 128 -9.46 -8.95 -26.91
CA ILE A 128 -9.72 -8.82 -28.34
C ILE A 128 -8.70 -7.86 -28.94
N ASP A 129 -7.87 -8.32 -29.87
CA ASP A 129 -7.02 -7.44 -30.68
C ASP A 129 -7.84 -6.80 -31.79
N SER A 130 -7.77 -5.52 -31.88
CA SER A 130 -8.58 -4.74 -32.84
C SER A 130 -7.68 -3.83 -33.65
N ARG A 131 -8.03 -3.66 -34.89
CA ARG A 131 -7.38 -2.68 -35.75
C ARG A 131 -7.59 -1.24 -35.24
N THR A 132 -6.61 -0.40 -35.51
CA THR A 132 -6.69 1.05 -35.27
C THR A 132 -7.51 1.76 -36.35
N GLY A 133 -8.32 2.76 -35.96
CA GLY A 133 -9.06 3.64 -36.84
C GLY A 133 -10.55 3.36 -36.95
N HIS A 134 -11.23 4.13 -37.84
CA HIS A 134 -12.67 4.01 -38.13
C HIS A 134 -12.90 2.94 -39.18
N THR A 135 -13.09 1.70 -38.76
CA THR A 135 -13.46 0.58 -39.61
C THR A 135 -14.78 -0.01 -39.14
N ASP A 136 -15.50 -0.71 -40.04
CA ASP A 136 -16.74 -1.38 -39.65
C ASP A 136 -16.52 -2.43 -38.57
N THR A 137 -15.38 -3.16 -38.60
CA THR A 137 -14.95 -4.09 -37.56
C THR A 137 -14.53 -3.39 -36.27
N GLY A 138 -14.00 -2.16 -36.35
CA GLY A 138 -13.63 -1.35 -35.19
C GLY A 138 -14.83 -1.04 -34.28
N GLY A 139 -16.03 -0.84 -34.85
CA GLY A 139 -17.27 -0.67 -34.08
C GLY A 139 -17.64 -1.92 -33.27
N ILE A 140 -17.43 -3.11 -33.81
CA ILE A 140 -17.67 -4.39 -33.12
C ILE A 140 -16.75 -4.50 -31.88
N CYS A 141 -15.46 -4.25 -32.06
CA CYS A 141 -14.45 -4.41 -31.03
C CYS A 141 -14.40 -3.26 -30.01
N THR A 142 -14.97 -2.10 -30.29
CA THR A 142 -14.88 -0.93 -29.39
C THR A 142 -16.20 -0.54 -28.73
N ARG A 143 -17.34 -0.95 -29.30
CA ARG A 143 -18.67 -0.55 -28.81
C ARG A 143 -19.58 -1.71 -28.47
N HIS A 144 -19.52 -2.82 -29.22
CA HIS A 144 -20.41 -3.95 -29.02
C HIS A 144 -19.84 -4.99 -28.06
N LEU A 145 -18.72 -5.63 -28.40
CA LEU A 145 -18.18 -6.76 -27.63
C LEU A 145 -17.62 -6.38 -26.26
N PRO A 146 -16.79 -5.32 -26.10
CA PRO A 146 -16.00 -5.14 -24.90
C PRO A 146 -16.77 -4.51 -23.74
N ASP A 147 -16.41 -4.88 -22.50
CA ASP A 147 -16.79 -4.18 -21.26
C ASP A 147 -15.80 -3.06 -20.95
N SER A 148 -14.55 -3.19 -21.44
CA SER A 148 -13.55 -2.13 -21.37
C SER A 148 -12.69 -2.07 -22.63
N VAL A 149 -12.24 -0.88 -23.00
CA VAL A 149 -11.42 -0.63 -24.18
C VAL A 149 -10.08 -0.01 -23.78
N VAL A 150 -9.00 -0.63 -24.22
CA VAL A 150 -7.65 -0.08 -24.10
C VAL A 150 -7.35 0.76 -25.33
N ILE A 151 -7.30 2.08 -25.15
CA ILE A 151 -6.99 3.04 -26.21
C ILE A 151 -5.48 3.30 -26.20
N GLN A 152 -4.79 2.67 -27.13
CA GLN A 152 -3.33 2.82 -27.26
C GLN A 152 -3.01 3.86 -28.35
N PHE A 153 -2.18 4.85 -28.01
CA PHE A 153 -1.84 5.94 -28.92
C PHE A 153 -0.40 6.41 -28.75
N PHE A 154 0.11 7.07 -29.78
CA PHE A 154 1.39 7.78 -29.73
C PHE A 154 1.19 9.24 -29.32
N PRO A 155 2.16 9.87 -28.64
CA PRO A 155 2.07 11.25 -28.18
C PRO A 155 2.28 12.25 -29.33
N ASN A 156 1.38 12.29 -30.29
CA ASN A 156 1.42 13.24 -31.40
C ASN A 156 0.02 13.74 -31.80
N LYS A 157 0.01 14.91 -32.45
CA LYS A 157 -1.24 15.60 -32.85
C LYS A 157 -2.14 14.76 -33.77
N GLN A 158 -1.55 13.97 -34.66
CA GLN A 158 -2.30 13.15 -35.61
C GLN A 158 -3.11 12.08 -34.86
N ASN A 159 -2.49 11.39 -33.87
CA ASN A 159 -3.20 10.43 -33.03
C ASN A 159 -4.31 11.10 -32.22
N LEU A 160 -4.07 12.29 -31.67
CA LEU A 160 -5.08 13.02 -30.90
C LEU A 160 -6.33 13.29 -31.74
N LEU A 161 -6.16 13.81 -32.96
CA LEU A 161 -7.27 14.11 -33.87
C LEU A 161 -8.02 12.84 -34.31
N GLY A 162 -7.30 11.74 -34.51
CA GLY A 162 -7.91 10.46 -34.89
C GLY A 162 -8.67 9.77 -33.75
N LEU A 163 -8.27 9.98 -32.50
CA LEU A 163 -8.90 9.35 -31.34
C LEU A 163 -10.16 10.07 -30.85
N GLU A 164 -10.23 11.38 -31.00
CA GLU A 164 -11.35 12.18 -30.51
C GLU A 164 -12.71 11.63 -30.94
N PRO A 165 -12.96 11.35 -32.25
CA PRO A 165 -14.24 10.79 -32.68
C PRO A 165 -14.46 9.35 -32.22
N VAL A 166 -13.40 8.53 -32.04
CA VAL A 166 -13.51 7.17 -31.51
C VAL A 166 -13.98 7.19 -30.05
N VAL A 167 -13.29 7.98 -29.20
CA VAL A 167 -13.65 8.13 -27.77
C VAL A 167 -15.07 8.67 -27.62
N LYS A 168 -15.43 9.69 -28.41
CA LYS A 168 -16.78 10.23 -28.41
C LYS A 168 -17.81 9.17 -28.83
N GLY A 169 -17.52 8.37 -29.86
CA GLY A 169 -18.37 7.28 -30.31
C GLY A 169 -18.61 6.23 -29.23
N ILE A 170 -17.56 5.79 -28.51
CA ILE A 170 -17.69 4.83 -27.41
C ILE A 170 -18.55 5.41 -26.28
N ARG A 171 -18.30 6.64 -25.87
CA ARG A 171 -19.04 7.29 -24.79
C ARG A 171 -20.51 7.54 -25.12
N THR A 172 -20.84 7.77 -26.38
CA THR A 172 -22.23 7.93 -26.83
C THR A 172 -23.04 6.63 -26.82
N GLU A 173 -22.38 5.49 -26.83
CA GLU A 173 -23.06 4.19 -26.75
C GLU A 173 -23.74 3.99 -25.38
N LYS A 174 -23.23 4.61 -24.32
CA LYS A 174 -23.83 4.60 -22.97
C LYS A 174 -25.27 5.14 -22.94
N SER A 175 -25.63 6.02 -23.87
CA SER A 175 -26.97 6.63 -23.96
C SER A 175 -27.97 5.88 -24.84
N LYS A 176 -27.57 4.73 -25.41
CA LYS A 176 -28.41 3.91 -26.29
C LYS A 176 -28.71 2.54 -25.67
N PRO A 177 -29.92 2.02 -25.77
CA PRO A 177 -30.17 0.63 -25.38
C PRO A 177 -29.28 -0.34 -26.17
N PRO A 178 -28.70 -1.35 -25.51
CA PRO A 178 -28.87 -1.81 -24.12
C PRO A 178 -28.05 -1.09 -23.02
N TYR A 179 -27.78 0.20 -23.14
CA TYR A 179 -27.13 1.05 -22.10
C TYR A 179 -25.84 0.46 -21.50
N LYS A 180 -24.86 0.19 -22.33
CA LYS A 180 -23.59 -0.39 -21.93
C LYS A 180 -22.59 0.68 -21.50
N ASP A 181 -22.11 0.61 -20.27
CA ASP A 181 -20.99 1.46 -19.78
C ASP A 181 -19.66 0.78 -20.10
N ILE A 182 -18.92 1.33 -21.05
CA ILE A 182 -17.63 0.80 -21.49
C ILE A 182 -16.52 1.59 -20.81
N PHE A 183 -15.71 0.93 -20.02
CA PHE A 183 -14.58 1.56 -19.34
C PHE A 183 -13.41 1.82 -20.31
N LEU A 184 -12.79 3.01 -20.22
CA LEU A 184 -11.70 3.41 -21.11
C LEU A 184 -10.36 3.46 -20.38
N HIS A 185 -9.40 2.65 -20.84
CA HIS A 185 -8.01 2.68 -20.41
C HIS A 185 -7.17 3.42 -21.44
N PHE A 186 -6.63 4.59 -21.08
CA PHE A 186 -5.74 5.35 -21.94
C PHE A 186 -4.29 4.91 -21.77
N VAL A 187 -3.65 4.54 -22.88
CA VAL A 187 -2.27 4.04 -22.91
C VAL A 187 -1.45 4.84 -23.92
N MET A 188 -0.60 5.72 -23.43
CA MET A 188 0.38 6.41 -24.25
C MET A 188 1.56 5.47 -24.47
N SER A 189 1.80 5.09 -25.71
CA SER A 189 2.82 4.13 -26.10
C SER A 189 3.96 4.78 -26.90
N ASN A 190 5.08 4.06 -26.99
CA ASN A 190 6.27 4.52 -27.68
C ASN A 190 6.77 5.89 -27.17
N VAL A 191 6.59 6.13 -25.87
CA VAL A 191 7.03 7.37 -25.22
C VAL A 191 8.56 7.45 -25.29
N PRO A 192 9.13 8.47 -25.93
CA PRO A 192 10.57 8.60 -25.99
C PRO A 192 11.18 8.92 -24.61
N PHE A 193 12.46 8.58 -24.43
CA PHE A 193 13.25 9.14 -23.35
C PHE A 193 13.70 10.52 -23.81
N LEU A 194 13.10 11.54 -23.27
CA LEU A 194 13.44 12.92 -23.56
C LEU A 194 14.18 13.51 -22.37
N ASP A 195 15.16 14.30 -22.66
CA ASP A 195 15.63 15.38 -21.81
C ASP A 195 14.57 16.49 -21.96
N ASP A 196 13.55 16.49 -21.11
CA ASP A 196 12.34 17.29 -21.31
C ASP A 196 12.49 18.66 -20.62
N GLU A 197 13.55 19.41 -21.01
CA GLU A 197 13.83 20.72 -20.44
C GLU A 197 12.65 21.69 -20.61
N ASP A 198 11.92 21.59 -21.72
CA ASP A 198 10.79 22.46 -22.05
C ASP A 198 9.42 21.88 -21.65
N ARG A 199 9.39 20.78 -20.92
CA ARG A 199 8.14 20.07 -20.56
C ARG A 199 7.24 19.71 -21.76
N ILE A 200 7.86 19.38 -22.88
CA ILE A 200 7.17 19.05 -24.14
C ILE A 200 6.19 17.90 -23.93
N LEU A 201 6.62 16.84 -23.26
CA LEU A 201 5.78 15.68 -22.99
C LEU A 201 4.59 16.03 -22.07
N GLU A 202 4.79 16.84 -21.05
CA GLU A 202 3.71 17.27 -20.15
C GLU A 202 2.67 18.12 -20.87
N LYS A 203 3.10 18.99 -21.77
CA LYS A 203 2.20 19.80 -22.61
C LYS A 203 1.35 18.91 -23.52
N ILE A 204 1.98 17.97 -24.22
CA ILE A 204 1.27 17.01 -25.08
C ILE A 204 0.27 16.18 -24.25
N ILE A 205 0.67 15.70 -23.07
CA ILE A 205 -0.23 14.98 -22.16
C ILE A 205 -1.41 15.86 -21.74
N GLY A 206 -1.17 17.14 -21.45
CA GLY A 206 -2.21 18.11 -21.13
C GLY A 206 -3.24 18.26 -22.26
N ASP A 207 -2.79 18.37 -23.52
CA ASP A 207 -3.65 18.44 -24.68
C ASP A 207 -4.53 17.18 -24.85
N PHE A 208 -3.94 15.98 -24.68
CA PHE A 208 -4.68 14.72 -24.74
C PHE A 208 -5.71 14.61 -23.60
N LYS A 209 -5.32 14.93 -22.37
CA LYS A 209 -6.23 14.90 -21.22
C LYS A 209 -7.41 15.86 -21.40
N SER A 210 -7.15 17.07 -21.87
CA SER A 210 -8.18 18.08 -22.07
C SER A 210 -9.18 17.67 -23.17
N LYS A 211 -8.67 17.18 -24.32
CA LYS A 211 -9.54 16.84 -25.46
C LYS A 211 -10.27 15.52 -25.33
N LEU A 212 -9.62 14.53 -24.72
CA LEU A 212 -10.20 13.19 -24.55
C LEU A 212 -10.86 12.99 -23.19
N ASP A 213 -10.83 14.00 -22.32
CA ASP A 213 -11.43 14.01 -20.99
C ASP A 213 -11.10 12.75 -20.17
N PHE A 214 -9.83 12.61 -19.78
CA PHE A 214 -9.38 11.55 -18.87
C PHE A 214 -8.38 12.08 -17.85
N GLN A 215 -8.32 11.45 -16.69
CA GLN A 215 -7.41 11.84 -15.62
C GLN A 215 -6.14 10.97 -15.58
N ASN A 216 -6.31 9.68 -15.73
CA ASN A 216 -5.25 8.69 -15.56
C ASN A 216 -4.92 7.97 -16.86
N MET A 217 -3.63 7.70 -17.08
CA MET A 217 -3.15 6.90 -18.21
C MET A 217 -2.01 6.00 -17.81
N THR A 218 -1.73 5.01 -18.64
CA THR A 218 -0.50 4.21 -18.56
C THR A 218 0.50 4.72 -19.59
N ARG A 219 1.78 4.75 -19.25
CA ARG A 219 2.86 5.07 -20.18
C ARG A 219 3.63 3.80 -20.50
N ILE A 220 3.87 3.55 -21.78
CA ILE A 220 4.72 2.48 -22.28
C ILE A 220 5.82 3.16 -23.10
N HIS A 221 7.04 3.09 -22.60
CA HIS A 221 8.17 3.76 -23.22
C HIS A 221 8.67 3.02 -24.46
N ARG A 222 9.34 3.76 -25.30
CA ARG A 222 10.06 3.22 -26.45
C ARG A 222 11.16 2.27 -25.96
N TYR A 223 11.31 1.17 -26.66
CA TYR A 223 12.32 0.15 -26.41
C TYR A 223 13.00 -0.21 -27.72
N ASP A 224 14.13 0.43 -28.01
CA ASP A 224 14.77 0.35 -29.33
C ASP A 224 15.22 -1.07 -29.69
N SER A 225 15.55 -1.90 -28.70
CA SER A 225 15.90 -3.31 -28.94
C SER A 225 14.75 -4.13 -29.54
N LEU A 226 13.49 -3.64 -29.53
CA LEU A 226 12.37 -4.33 -30.20
C LEU A 226 12.58 -4.48 -31.70
N LEU A 227 13.33 -3.58 -32.32
CA LEU A 227 13.65 -3.65 -33.74
C LEU A 227 14.54 -4.86 -34.08
N LEU A 228 15.29 -5.36 -33.10
CA LEU A 228 16.26 -6.44 -33.25
C LEU A 228 15.76 -7.77 -32.66
N LEU A 229 14.74 -7.73 -31.81
CA LEU A 229 14.23 -8.91 -31.12
C LEU A 229 13.11 -9.54 -31.93
N LYS A 230 13.12 -10.88 -31.99
CA LYS A 230 11.93 -11.64 -32.38
C LYS A 230 10.81 -11.36 -31.37
N GLN A 231 9.59 -11.73 -31.71
CA GLN A 231 8.39 -11.49 -30.88
C GLN A 231 8.53 -12.00 -29.44
N THR A 232 9.16 -11.17 -28.61
CA THR A 232 9.45 -11.47 -27.20
C THR A 232 8.26 -11.11 -26.33
N ILE A 233 7.88 -12.01 -25.44
CA ILE A 233 6.87 -11.74 -24.40
C ILE A 233 7.62 -11.34 -23.12
N PHE A 234 7.77 -10.02 -22.92
CA PHE A 234 8.60 -9.44 -21.88
C PHE A 234 8.16 -9.84 -20.46
N THR A 235 6.87 -9.93 -20.22
CA THR A 235 6.32 -10.33 -18.91
C THR A 235 6.75 -11.72 -18.45
N LYS A 236 7.12 -12.60 -19.37
CA LYS A 236 7.66 -13.94 -19.08
C LYS A 236 9.17 -14.04 -19.30
N GLU A 237 9.65 -13.57 -20.44
CA GLU A 237 11.04 -13.80 -20.87
C GLU A 237 12.02 -12.80 -20.25
N ARG A 238 11.55 -11.58 -19.89
CA ARG A 238 12.35 -10.50 -19.30
C ARG A 238 11.59 -9.75 -18.20
N PRO A 239 11.12 -10.45 -17.14
CA PRO A 239 10.18 -9.90 -16.15
C PRO A 239 10.73 -8.68 -15.39
N ASN A 240 12.05 -8.59 -15.23
CA ASN A 240 12.70 -7.49 -14.52
C ASN A 240 12.92 -6.23 -15.40
N SER A 241 12.67 -6.31 -16.71
CA SER A 241 12.81 -5.19 -17.61
C SER A 241 11.77 -4.10 -17.31
N ARG A 242 12.13 -2.84 -17.63
CA ARG A 242 11.18 -1.73 -17.50
C ARG A 242 9.92 -1.95 -18.32
N LEU A 243 10.06 -2.42 -19.56
CA LEU A 243 8.92 -2.66 -20.44
C LEU A 243 7.98 -3.73 -19.89
N ALA A 244 8.53 -4.82 -19.29
CA ALA A 244 7.70 -5.81 -18.61
C ALA A 244 6.90 -5.20 -17.46
N LYS A 245 7.52 -4.37 -16.62
CA LYS A 245 6.85 -3.69 -15.50
C LYS A 245 5.74 -2.75 -15.97
N GLU A 246 5.94 -2.08 -17.11
CA GLU A 246 4.92 -1.21 -17.71
C GLU A 246 3.72 -2.01 -18.24
N PHE A 247 3.94 -3.17 -18.86
CA PHE A 247 2.86 -4.08 -19.26
C PHE A 247 2.15 -4.71 -18.05
N VAL A 248 2.88 -5.07 -17.00
CA VAL A 248 2.29 -5.53 -15.73
C VAL A 248 1.38 -4.45 -15.14
N SER A 249 1.86 -3.20 -15.08
CA SER A 249 1.03 -2.09 -14.60
C SER A 249 -0.25 -1.87 -15.42
N LEU A 250 -0.19 -2.09 -16.74
CA LEU A 250 -1.39 -2.08 -17.58
C LEU A 250 -2.33 -3.23 -17.25
N ALA A 251 -1.82 -4.45 -17.12
CA ALA A 251 -2.60 -5.63 -16.77
C ALA A 251 -3.30 -5.46 -15.40
N GLU A 252 -2.59 -4.93 -14.41
CA GLU A 252 -3.15 -4.63 -13.08
C GLU A 252 -4.30 -3.61 -13.15
N LYS A 253 -4.17 -2.56 -13.95
CA LYS A 253 -5.26 -1.59 -14.15
C LYS A 253 -6.49 -2.22 -14.83
N ILE A 254 -6.27 -3.08 -15.80
CA ILE A 254 -7.35 -3.84 -16.46
C ILE A 254 -8.02 -4.78 -15.44
N SER A 255 -7.23 -5.49 -14.65
CA SER A 255 -7.76 -6.42 -13.66
C SER A 255 -8.60 -5.74 -12.56
N MET A 256 -8.26 -4.51 -12.17
CA MET A 256 -9.06 -3.74 -11.21
C MET A 256 -10.50 -3.50 -11.70
N GLU A 257 -10.77 -3.57 -12.99
CA GLU A 257 -12.13 -3.43 -13.51
C GLU A 257 -12.92 -4.75 -13.50
N ASN A 258 -12.26 -5.88 -13.31
CA ASN A 258 -12.90 -7.18 -13.17
C ASN A 258 -13.15 -7.53 -11.68
N PRO A 259 -14.38 -7.44 -11.18
CA PRO A 259 -14.69 -7.74 -9.78
C PRO A 259 -14.52 -9.23 -9.44
N TYR A 260 -14.49 -10.12 -10.43
CA TYR A 260 -14.26 -11.56 -10.24
C TYR A 260 -12.79 -11.92 -10.06
N ASP A 261 -11.86 -11.07 -10.53
CA ASP A 261 -10.43 -11.25 -10.30
C ASP A 261 -10.08 -10.84 -8.87
N ARG A 262 -9.66 -11.82 -8.07
CA ARG A 262 -9.27 -11.61 -6.67
C ARG A 262 -8.20 -10.51 -6.51
N TYR A 263 -7.19 -10.53 -7.35
CA TYR A 263 -6.10 -9.55 -7.30
C TYR A 263 -6.55 -8.18 -7.78
N GLY A 264 -7.40 -8.16 -8.81
CA GLY A 264 -8.02 -6.94 -9.30
C GLY A 264 -8.89 -6.29 -8.24
N ALA A 265 -9.72 -7.07 -7.56
CA ALA A 265 -10.55 -6.63 -6.44
C ALA A 265 -9.71 -6.04 -5.29
N LEU A 266 -8.64 -6.73 -4.87
CA LEU A 266 -7.72 -6.21 -3.85
C LEU A 266 -7.04 -4.92 -4.30
N GLY A 267 -6.58 -4.86 -5.55
CA GLY A 267 -5.97 -3.66 -6.14
C GLY A 267 -6.92 -2.48 -6.16
N PHE A 268 -8.18 -2.71 -6.54
CA PHE A 268 -9.23 -1.71 -6.52
C PHE A 268 -9.47 -1.17 -5.10
N ILE A 269 -9.71 -2.05 -4.12
CA ILE A 269 -9.96 -1.66 -2.72
C ILE A 269 -8.77 -0.87 -2.15
N LYS A 270 -7.53 -1.38 -2.32
CA LYS A 270 -6.31 -0.73 -1.80
C LYS A 270 -6.04 0.63 -2.42
N LYS A 271 -6.42 0.85 -3.68
CA LYS A 271 -6.33 2.15 -4.35
C LYS A 271 -7.18 3.19 -3.63
N TYR A 272 -8.36 2.83 -3.18
CA TYR A 272 -9.30 3.73 -2.50
C TYR A 272 -9.06 3.88 -0.99
N GLN A 273 -8.23 3.04 -0.39
CA GLN A 273 -7.73 3.26 0.96
C GLN A 273 -6.75 4.46 1.07
N ARG A 274 -6.45 5.16 -0.05
CA ARG A 274 -5.58 6.35 -0.09
C ARG A 274 -6.24 7.48 -0.90
N PRO A 275 -7.40 8.00 -0.48
CA PRO A 275 -8.20 8.91 -1.27
C PRO A 275 -7.47 10.22 -1.65
N TRP A 276 -6.62 10.76 -0.76
CA TRP A 276 -5.85 12.00 -1.02
C TRP A 276 -4.77 11.84 -2.11
N ARG A 277 -4.34 10.61 -2.43
CA ARG A 277 -3.35 10.35 -3.49
C ARG A 277 -3.99 10.04 -4.84
N SER A 278 -5.26 9.67 -4.85
CA SER A 278 -5.93 9.18 -6.06
C SER A 278 -6.70 10.26 -6.81
N GLY A 279 -7.02 11.40 -6.19
CA GLY A 279 -7.87 12.44 -6.78
C GLY A 279 -9.28 11.95 -7.16
N LEU A 280 -9.70 10.80 -6.62
CA LEU A 280 -10.96 10.17 -6.97
C LEU A 280 -12.07 10.66 -6.05
N SER A 281 -13.11 11.22 -6.63
CA SER A 281 -14.34 11.51 -5.90
C SER A 281 -15.11 10.21 -5.64
N TYR A 282 -15.63 10.09 -4.44
CA TYR A 282 -16.60 9.06 -4.08
C TYR A 282 -17.87 9.27 -4.91
N ASN A 283 -18.29 8.25 -5.65
CA ASN A 283 -19.52 8.27 -6.42
C ASN A 283 -20.30 6.96 -6.25
N ALA A 284 -21.58 6.98 -6.66
CA ALA A 284 -22.47 5.82 -6.53
C ALA A 284 -21.93 4.54 -7.20
N GLY A 285 -21.24 4.65 -8.33
CA GLY A 285 -20.63 3.51 -9.03
C GLY A 285 -19.50 2.86 -8.25
N PHE A 286 -18.82 3.61 -7.38
CA PHE A 286 -17.80 3.07 -6.50
C PHE A 286 -18.40 2.16 -5.42
N ASP A 287 -19.45 2.63 -4.75
CA ASP A 287 -20.13 1.84 -3.70
C ASP A 287 -20.76 0.56 -4.28
N GLU A 288 -21.37 0.66 -5.43
CA GLU A 288 -21.93 -0.51 -6.14
C GLU A 288 -20.85 -1.55 -6.45
N LYS A 289 -19.66 -1.09 -6.88
CA LYS A 289 -18.54 -1.99 -7.15
C LYS A 289 -17.97 -2.63 -5.88
N LEU A 290 -17.87 -1.90 -4.76
CA LEU A 290 -17.49 -2.50 -3.47
C LEU A 290 -18.49 -3.58 -3.04
N LYS A 291 -19.79 -3.30 -3.11
CA LYS A 291 -20.84 -4.28 -2.81
C LYS A 291 -20.78 -5.52 -3.71
N ARG A 292 -20.51 -5.32 -5.00
CA ARG A 292 -20.31 -6.42 -5.94
C ARG A 292 -19.11 -7.29 -5.59
N ILE A 293 -17.97 -6.67 -5.26
CA ILE A 293 -16.78 -7.40 -4.80
C ILE A 293 -17.07 -8.17 -3.52
N GLU A 294 -17.74 -7.58 -2.55
CA GLU A 294 -18.15 -8.21 -1.29
C GLU A 294 -18.99 -9.46 -1.55
N ASN A 295 -20.01 -9.38 -2.40
CA ASN A 295 -20.87 -10.50 -2.73
C ASN A 295 -20.13 -11.66 -3.41
N ILE A 296 -19.18 -11.34 -4.32
CA ILE A 296 -18.41 -12.34 -5.06
C ILE A 296 -17.40 -13.04 -4.15
N HIS A 297 -16.72 -12.26 -3.29
CA HIS A 297 -15.61 -12.72 -2.46
C HIS A 297 -15.98 -12.86 -0.97
N ASN A 298 -17.22 -13.16 -0.66
CA ASN A 298 -17.77 -13.23 0.71
C ASN A 298 -17.15 -14.31 1.61
N LYS A 299 -16.26 -15.15 1.07
CA LYS A 299 -15.48 -16.17 1.80
C LYS A 299 -13.97 -15.90 1.75
N ASP A 300 -13.53 -14.77 1.18
CA ASP A 300 -12.13 -14.38 1.15
C ASP A 300 -11.83 -13.41 2.29
N GLY A 301 -11.22 -13.92 3.35
CA GLY A 301 -10.96 -13.13 4.56
C GLY A 301 -10.05 -11.92 4.31
N GLU A 302 -9.08 -11.98 3.37
CA GLU A 302 -8.23 -10.82 3.03
C GLU A 302 -9.02 -9.73 2.31
N ILE A 303 -9.90 -10.11 1.39
CA ILE A 303 -10.78 -9.15 0.70
C ILE A 303 -11.74 -8.51 1.71
N LEU A 304 -12.41 -9.31 2.54
CA LEU A 304 -13.33 -8.82 3.56
C LEU A 304 -12.64 -7.84 4.52
N TYR A 305 -11.42 -8.15 4.97
CA TYR A 305 -10.65 -7.26 5.81
C TYR A 305 -10.34 -5.92 5.12
N ASN A 306 -9.90 -5.96 3.85
CA ASN A 306 -9.60 -4.74 3.10
C ASN A 306 -10.86 -3.92 2.79
N LEU A 307 -11.99 -4.57 2.55
CA LEU A 307 -13.30 -3.90 2.45
C LEU A 307 -13.67 -3.21 3.77
N GLY A 308 -13.49 -3.88 4.90
CA GLY A 308 -13.71 -3.30 6.23
C GLY A 308 -12.88 -2.02 6.43
N LYS A 309 -11.60 -2.04 6.05
CA LYS A 309 -10.74 -0.83 6.08
C LYS A 309 -11.27 0.28 5.15
N ALA A 310 -11.75 -0.06 3.98
CA ALA A 310 -12.32 0.92 3.07
C ALA A 310 -13.60 1.53 3.64
N ARG A 311 -14.51 0.73 4.22
CA ARG A 311 -15.75 1.18 4.88
C ARG A 311 -15.48 2.06 6.10
N GLU A 312 -14.49 1.69 6.93
CA GLU A 312 -14.06 2.52 8.05
C GLU A 312 -13.63 3.93 7.58
N MET A 313 -12.85 4.01 6.50
CA MET A 313 -12.42 5.29 5.92
C MET A 313 -13.56 6.10 5.30
N LEU A 314 -14.64 5.45 4.90
CA LEU A 314 -15.85 6.09 4.40
C LEU A 314 -16.80 6.57 5.52
N GLY A 315 -16.44 6.34 6.78
CA GLY A 315 -17.27 6.70 7.92
C GLY A 315 -18.44 5.73 8.17
N GLU A 316 -18.30 4.48 7.76
CA GLU A 316 -19.28 3.40 7.92
C GLU A 316 -18.78 2.34 8.92
N PRO A 317 -18.59 2.68 10.22
CA PRO A 317 -17.95 1.82 11.20
C PRO A 317 -18.71 0.53 11.47
N GLU A 318 -20.04 0.54 11.43
CA GLU A 318 -20.88 -0.64 11.67
C GLU A 318 -20.67 -1.71 10.58
N ILE A 319 -20.65 -1.27 9.31
CA ILE A 319 -20.36 -2.17 8.17
C ILE A 319 -18.92 -2.68 8.25
N ALA A 320 -17.99 -1.82 8.62
CA ALA A 320 -16.59 -2.19 8.79
C ALA A 320 -16.42 -3.27 9.88
N GLU A 321 -17.13 -3.14 11.00
CA GLU A 321 -17.11 -4.12 12.09
C GLU A 321 -17.56 -5.50 11.62
N ASP A 322 -18.68 -5.56 10.91
CA ASP A 322 -19.22 -6.83 10.42
C ASP A 322 -18.25 -7.48 9.40
N LEU A 323 -17.62 -6.70 8.55
CA LEU A 323 -16.61 -7.19 7.61
C LEU A 323 -15.35 -7.72 8.32
N PHE A 324 -14.88 -7.07 9.39
CA PHE A 324 -13.76 -7.59 10.19
C PHE A 324 -14.12 -8.89 10.91
N LYS A 325 -15.35 -9.00 11.45
CA LYS A 325 -15.85 -10.24 12.06
C LYS A 325 -15.89 -11.38 11.04
N GLN A 326 -16.42 -11.11 9.84
CA GLN A 326 -16.49 -12.10 8.77
C GLN A 326 -15.09 -12.49 8.29
N ALA A 327 -14.17 -11.54 8.09
CA ALA A 327 -12.79 -11.83 7.68
C ALA A 327 -12.11 -12.83 8.62
N ILE A 328 -12.22 -12.60 9.92
CA ILE A 328 -11.67 -13.51 10.93
C ILE A 328 -12.38 -14.87 10.92
N LYS A 329 -13.69 -14.89 10.76
CA LYS A 329 -14.48 -16.13 10.64
C LYS A 329 -14.06 -16.98 9.43
N GLU A 330 -13.75 -16.33 8.31
CA GLU A 330 -13.25 -16.96 7.08
C GLU A 330 -11.75 -17.27 7.13
N GLY A 331 -11.15 -17.25 8.32
CA GLY A 331 -9.78 -17.70 8.56
C GLY A 331 -8.69 -16.68 8.25
N TYR A 332 -9.04 -15.40 8.13
CA TYR A 332 -8.01 -14.35 7.97
C TYR A 332 -7.32 -14.06 9.32
N ASP A 333 -6.33 -14.90 9.61
CA ASP A 333 -5.54 -14.81 10.84
C ASP A 333 -4.47 -13.71 10.73
N ASN A 334 -4.91 -12.46 10.86
CA ASN A 334 -4.06 -11.28 10.78
C ASN A 334 -4.17 -10.45 12.05
N PRO A 335 -3.07 -10.20 12.77
CA PRO A 335 -3.07 -9.40 14.00
C PRO A 335 -3.72 -8.02 13.87
N GLU A 336 -3.59 -7.36 12.71
CA GLU A 336 -4.27 -6.08 12.48
C GLU A 336 -5.80 -6.21 12.42
N ALA A 337 -6.33 -7.32 11.92
CA ALA A 337 -7.78 -7.55 11.89
C ALA A 337 -8.34 -7.69 13.32
N TYR A 338 -7.64 -8.43 14.17
CA TYR A 338 -7.98 -8.53 15.59
C TYR A 338 -7.87 -7.18 16.29
N LEU A 339 -6.83 -6.39 16.00
CA LEU A 339 -6.69 -5.06 16.57
C LEU A 339 -7.84 -4.12 16.20
N LYS A 340 -8.27 -4.15 14.95
CA LYS A 340 -9.43 -3.39 14.47
C LYS A 340 -10.70 -3.80 15.20
N ARG A 341 -10.96 -5.08 15.31
CA ARG A 341 -12.14 -5.60 16.06
C ARG A 341 -12.06 -5.27 17.55
N ALA A 342 -10.86 -5.33 18.14
CA ALA A 342 -10.66 -4.96 19.54
C ALA A 342 -11.05 -3.50 19.82
N PHE A 343 -10.71 -2.56 18.93
CA PHE A 343 -11.18 -1.18 19.05
C PHE A 343 -12.70 -1.07 19.06
N LEU A 344 -13.37 -1.76 18.15
CA LEU A 344 -14.82 -1.74 18.04
C LEU A 344 -15.50 -2.40 19.27
N HIS A 345 -14.90 -3.44 19.82
CA HIS A 345 -15.36 -4.04 21.09
C HIS A 345 -15.28 -3.05 22.26
N LEU A 346 -14.28 -2.16 22.28
CA LEU A 346 -14.18 -1.12 23.31
C LEU A 346 -15.28 -0.06 23.18
N ASP A 347 -15.59 0.36 21.97
CA ASP A 347 -16.68 1.30 21.71
C ASP A 347 -18.03 0.69 22.07
N GLY A 348 -18.24 -0.58 21.78
CA GLY A 348 -19.40 -1.38 22.14
C GLY A 348 -19.43 -1.89 23.58
N LYS A 349 -18.43 -1.54 24.44
CA LYS A 349 -18.29 -1.99 25.85
C LYS A 349 -18.19 -3.51 26.02
N ASN A 350 -17.79 -4.27 25.00
CA ASN A 350 -17.58 -5.71 25.04
C ASN A 350 -16.14 -6.04 25.49
N ILE A 351 -15.90 -6.02 26.80
CA ILE A 351 -14.56 -6.22 27.38
C ILE A 351 -14.04 -7.65 27.15
N ASP A 352 -14.89 -8.65 27.15
CA ASP A 352 -14.46 -10.04 26.92
C ASP A 352 -14.05 -10.29 25.47
N GLY A 353 -14.80 -9.73 24.51
CA GLY A 353 -14.41 -9.74 23.10
C GLY A 353 -13.08 -9.00 22.87
N PHE A 354 -12.91 -7.84 23.51
CA PHE A 354 -11.65 -7.07 23.49
C PHE A 354 -10.47 -7.91 24.00
N LYS A 355 -10.58 -8.51 25.21
CA LYS A 355 -9.52 -9.35 25.78
C LYS A 355 -9.15 -10.52 24.88
N LYS A 356 -10.15 -11.17 24.29
CA LYS A 356 -9.97 -12.30 23.38
C LYS A 356 -9.17 -11.87 22.13
N ASP A 357 -9.48 -10.72 21.55
CA ASP A 357 -8.79 -10.22 20.36
C ASP A 357 -7.35 -9.80 20.67
N ILE A 358 -7.14 -9.10 21.80
CA ILE A 358 -5.78 -8.77 22.24
C ILE A 358 -4.95 -10.04 22.47
N LYS A 359 -5.54 -11.06 23.10
CA LYS A 359 -4.88 -12.36 23.27
C LYS A 359 -4.50 -12.97 21.92
N SER A 360 -5.39 -12.96 20.93
CA SER A 360 -5.08 -13.47 19.58
C SER A 360 -3.90 -12.72 18.93
N ILE A 361 -3.76 -11.41 19.18
CA ILE A 361 -2.59 -10.63 18.72
C ILE A 361 -1.31 -11.11 19.41
N LEU A 362 -1.36 -11.28 20.74
CA LEU A 362 -0.21 -11.66 21.55
C LEU A 362 0.22 -13.13 21.34
N ASP A 363 -0.69 -13.99 20.95
CA ASP A 363 -0.42 -15.39 20.61
C ASP A 363 0.08 -15.56 19.16
N SER A 364 0.09 -14.51 18.33
CA SER A 364 0.52 -14.58 16.95
C SER A 364 2.01 -14.29 16.77
N PRO A 365 2.79 -15.23 16.20
CA PRO A 365 4.21 -14.99 15.88
C PRO A 365 4.42 -13.95 14.75
N ASN A 366 3.35 -13.64 14.00
CA ASN A 366 3.38 -12.71 12.87
C ASN A 366 2.93 -11.29 13.26
N ALA A 367 2.72 -11.01 14.54
CA ALA A 367 2.34 -9.69 14.98
C ALA A 367 3.51 -8.71 14.83
N ASN A 368 3.31 -7.65 14.04
CA ASN A 368 4.34 -6.62 13.85
C ASN A 368 4.44 -5.69 15.07
N PRO A 369 5.60 -5.06 15.31
CA PRO A 369 5.82 -4.19 16.48
C PRO A 369 4.79 -3.06 16.65
N PRO A 370 4.35 -2.35 15.59
CA PRO A 370 3.28 -1.35 15.70
C PRO A 370 1.95 -1.90 16.21
N THR A 371 1.57 -3.11 15.80
CA THR A 371 0.34 -3.78 16.26
C THR A 371 0.44 -4.18 17.73
N ILE A 372 1.56 -4.77 18.12
CA ILE A 372 1.87 -5.12 19.53
C ILE A 372 1.84 -3.87 20.42
N ARG A 373 2.52 -2.80 20.01
CA ARG A 373 2.51 -1.52 20.72
C ARG A 373 1.09 -1.00 20.97
N ARG A 374 0.24 -1.02 19.93
CA ARG A 374 -1.15 -0.57 20.07
C ARG A 374 -1.95 -1.45 21.02
N ALA A 375 -1.76 -2.76 20.96
CA ALA A 375 -2.40 -3.71 21.87
C ALA A 375 -2.02 -3.43 23.33
N ILE A 376 -0.73 -3.25 23.61
CA ILE A 376 -0.22 -2.91 24.95
C ILE A 376 -0.80 -1.58 25.44
N LYS A 377 -0.79 -0.55 24.60
CA LYS A 377 -1.36 0.77 24.96
C LYS A 377 -2.85 0.70 25.26
N LEU A 378 -3.62 -0.08 24.52
CA LEU A 378 -5.05 -0.28 24.78
C LEU A 378 -5.28 -1.01 26.11
N LEU A 379 -4.52 -2.05 26.41
CA LEU A 379 -4.58 -2.76 27.69
C LEU A 379 -4.27 -1.80 28.85
N ASN A 380 -3.24 -0.97 28.69
CA ASN A 380 -2.82 -0.01 29.68
C ASN A 380 -3.90 1.06 29.94
N GLN A 381 -4.46 1.66 28.89
CA GLN A 381 -5.56 2.65 28.99
C GLN A 381 -6.78 2.08 29.73
N LYS A 382 -7.04 0.81 29.60
CA LYS A 382 -8.15 0.12 30.28
C LYS A 382 -7.77 -0.46 31.63
N ARG A 383 -6.53 -0.27 32.10
CA ARG A 383 -5.99 -0.87 33.35
C ARG A 383 -6.11 -2.39 33.38
N LEU A 384 -5.92 -3.02 32.23
CA LEU A 384 -5.97 -4.48 32.02
C LEU A 384 -4.60 -5.06 31.66
N LEU A 385 -3.56 -4.25 31.71
CA LEU A 385 -2.21 -4.69 31.37
C LEU A 385 -1.70 -5.67 32.42
N SER A 386 -1.30 -6.85 31.97
CA SER A 386 -0.53 -7.81 32.74
C SER A 386 0.86 -7.91 32.15
N ILE A 387 1.87 -7.47 32.88
CA ILE A 387 3.25 -7.45 32.39
C ILE A 387 3.71 -8.86 32.03
N ILE A 388 3.40 -9.85 32.91
CA ILE A 388 3.75 -11.25 32.69
C ILE A 388 3.16 -11.79 31.40
N ASP A 389 1.87 -11.53 31.15
CA ASP A 389 1.19 -12.02 29.95
C ASP A 389 1.79 -11.42 28.68
N ILE A 390 2.28 -10.17 28.74
CA ILE A 390 2.94 -9.50 27.60
C ILE A 390 4.30 -10.12 27.34
N ILE A 391 5.18 -10.19 28.35
CA ILE A 391 6.56 -10.66 28.16
C ILE A 391 6.61 -12.15 27.79
N ASP A 392 5.65 -12.94 28.27
CA ASP A 392 5.55 -14.36 27.95
C ASP A 392 4.83 -14.65 26.64
N SER A 393 4.26 -13.64 25.99
CA SER A 393 3.53 -13.81 24.74
C SER A 393 4.40 -14.30 23.58
N VAL A 394 3.79 -15.08 22.68
CA VAL A 394 4.46 -15.56 21.47
C VAL A 394 4.91 -14.39 20.60
N ALA A 395 4.10 -13.36 20.48
CA ALA A 395 4.40 -12.16 19.70
C ALA A 395 5.71 -11.49 20.13
N ILE A 396 5.92 -11.29 21.45
CA ILE A 396 7.15 -10.69 22.00
C ILE A 396 8.36 -11.60 21.80
N LYS A 397 8.21 -12.89 22.07
CA LYS A 397 9.31 -13.87 21.93
C LYS A 397 9.76 -14.07 20.48
N SER A 398 8.88 -13.82 19.52
CA SER A 398 9.16 -13.94 18.07
C SER A 398 9.82 -12.71 17.46
N LEU A 399 9.93 -11.58 18.18
CA LEU A 399 10.52 -10.35 17.66
C LEU A 399 12.04 -10.48 17.47
N GLU A 400 12.54 -9.95 16.36
CA GLU A 400 13.96 -9.73 16.14
C GLU A 400 14.50 -8.58 17.03
N ASN A 401 15.82 -8.55 17.29
CA ASN A 401 16.45 -7.54 18.12
C ASN A 401 16.12 -6.10 17.72
N ARG A 402 16.09 -5.81 16.41
CA ARG A 402 15.72 -4.49 15.89
C ARG A 402 14.30 -4.08 16.30
N ASP A 403 13.37 -5.01 16.23
CA ASP A 403 11.98 -4.80 16.54
C ASP A 403 11.73 -4.69 18.04
N LYS A 404 12.46 -5.46 18.86
CA LYS A 404 12.47 -5.31 20.31
C LYS A 404 12.97 -3.93 20.73
N ILE A 405 14.06 -3.43 20.13
CA ILE A 405 14.60 -2.09 20.40
C ILE A 405 13.55 -1.02 20.05
N TRP A 406 12.94 -1.12 18.88
CA TRP A 406 11.92 -0.17 18.45
C TRP A 406 10.72 -0.17 19.40
N LEU A 407 10.21 -1.34 19.76
CA LEU A 407 9.06 -1.48 20.66
C LEU A 407 9.38 -0.92 22.04
N ALA A 408 10.51 -1.32 22.62
CA ALA A 408 10.97 -0.83 23.92
C ALA A 408 11.15 0.69 23.95
N SER A 409 11.70 1.28 22.88
CA SER A 409 11.87 2.73 22.80
C SER A 409 10.56 3.52 22.70
N THR A 410 9.43 2.85 22.44
CA THR A 410 8.11 3.48 22.27
C THR A 410 7.11 3.20 23.39
N LEU A 411 7.47 2.34 24.34
CA LEU A 411 6.68 1.97 25.52
C LEU A 411 7.28 2.63 26.76
N ASN A 412 6.92 3.88 27.04
CA ASN A 412 7.57 4.68 28.08
C ASN A 412 6.66 5.72 28.76
N GLN A 413 5.34 5.59 28.59
CA GLN A 413 4.40 6.60 29.12
C GLN A 413 3.87 6.27 30.51
N THR A 414 4.00 5.03 30.96
CA THR A 414 3.55 4.57 32.27
C THR A 414 4.55 3.61 32.90
N PRO A 415 4.51 3.40 34.22
CA PRO A 415 5.37 2.43 34.89
C PRO A 415 5.27 1.02 34.31
N ASP A 416 4.06 0.58 33.98
CA ASP A 416 3.85 -0.75 33.39
C ASP A 416 4.47 -0.87 31.98
N GLU A 417 4.36 0.17 31.16
CA GLU A 417 5.04 0.22 29.85
C GLU A 417 6.57 0.20 30.04
N LEU A 418 7.11 0.93 31.02
CA LEU A 418 8.53 0.94 31.34
C LEU A 418 9.04 -0.44 31.81
N GLN A 419 8.23 -1.21 32.54
CA GLN A 419 8.56 -2.58 32.92
C GLN A 419 8.67 -3.51 31.71
N VAL A 420 7.74 -3.41 30.77
CA VAL A 420 7.82 -4.16 29.49
C VAL A 420 9.06 -3.73 28.70
N SER A 421 9.33 -2.44 28.61
CA SER A 421 10.52 -1.91 27.92
C SER A 421 11.82 -2.39 28.56
N LYS A 422 11.89 -2.39 29.90
CA LYS A 422 13.02 -2.93 30.65
C LYS A 422 13.30 -4.37 30.25
N TYR A 423 12.26 -5.23 30.29
CA TYR A 423 12.39 -6.63 29.90
C TYR A 423 12.92 -6.78 28.50
N LEU A 424 12.35 -6.06 27.54
CA LEU A 424 12.76 -6.11 26.12
C LEU A 424 14.23 -5.71 25.93
N PHE A 425 14.72 -4.71 26.67
CA PHE A 425 16.11 -4.29 26.58
C PHE A 425 17.07 -5.28 27.29
N GLU A 426 16.66 -5.85 28.42
CA GLU A 426 17.48 -6.84 29.15
C GLU A 426 17.63 -8.18 28.42
N GLU A 427 16.68 -8.53 27.55
CA GLU A 427 16.68 -9.73 26.69
C GLU A 427 17.57 -9.59 25.43
N LEU A 428 18.13 -8.39 25.17
CA LEU A 428 18.90 -8.16 23.98
C LEU A 428 20.35 -8.65 24.11
N ASP A 429 20.83 -9.32 23.09
CA ASP A 429 22.26 -9.60 22.94
C ASP A 429 23.00 -8.32 22.50
N VAL A 430 23.58 -7.64 23.49
CA VAL A 430 24.24 -6.34 23.32
C VAL A 430 25.44 -6.40 22.36
N ASP A 431 26.08 -7.57 22.23
CA ASP A 431 27.26 -7.70 21.37
C ASP A 431 26.96 -7.60 19.90
N ASN A 432 25.71 -7.88 19.51
CA ASN A 432 25.22 -7.83 18.14
C ASN A 432 24.42 -6.58 17.78
N ILE A 433 24.38 -5.53 18.63
CA ILE A 433 23.63 -4.31 18.39
C ILE A 433 24.54 -3.25 17.75
N PRO A 434 24.20 -2.74 16.54
CA PRO A 434 24.77 -1.50 16.03
C PRO A 434 24.36 -0.35 16.96
N GLU A 435 25.23 0.59 17.23
CA GLU A 435 24.92 1.72 18.12
C GLU A 435 24.70 1.33 19.60
N LYS A 436 25.60 0.53 20.16
CA LYS A 436 25.59 0.11 21.60
C LYS A 436 25.33 1.28 22.57
N TYR A 437 25.73 2.50 22.24
CA TYR A 437 25.55 3.67 23.09
C TYR A 437 24.08 4.03 23.30
N ARG A 438 23.32 4.12 22.21
CA ARG A 438 21.89 4.47 22.27
C ARG A 438 21.09 3.46 23.10
N PHE A 439 21.51 2.20 23.06
CA PHE A 439 20.98 1.15 23.90
C PHE A 439 21.17 1.46 25.40
N TYR A 440 22.41 1.75 25.84
CA TYR A 440 22.69 2.04 27.23
C TYR A 440 22.01 3.31 27.72
N TYR A 441 21.89 4.35 26.88
CA TYR A 441 21.15 5.56 27.23
C TYR A 441 19.68 5.25 27.52
N ASN A 442 19.02 4.52 26.66
CA ASN A 442 17.62 4.18 26.83
C ASN A 442 17.37 3.28 28.03
N LEU A 443 18.20 2.26 28.24
CA LEU A 443 18.07 1.37 29.37
C LEU A 443 18.29 2.12 30.69
N GLY A 444 19.31 2.98 30.77
CA GLY A 444 19.56 3.82 31.94
C GLY A 444 18.38 4.75 32.25
N LEU A 445 17.73 5.34 31.23
CA LEU A 445 16.53 6.17 31.41
C LEU A 445 15.34 5.37 31.93
N ILE A 446 15.15 4.16 31.43
CA ILE A 446 14.10 3.26 31.90
C ILE A 446 14.30 2.93 33.38
N TYR A 447 15.55 2.67 33.78
CA TYR A 447 15.85 2.45 35.18
C TYR A 447 15.58 3.67 36.06
N ILE A 448 15.88 4.90 35.57
CA ILE A 448 15.52 6.13 36.30
C ILE A 448 13.99 6.23 36.43
N GLY A 449 13.24 6.05 35.34
CA GLY A 449 11.78 6.12 35.35
C GLY A 449 11.12 5.08 36.26
N LEU A 450 11.77 3.93 36.48
CA LEU A 450 11.29 2.87 37.37
C LEU A 450 11.82 3.03 38.84
N GLY A 451 12.60 4.08 39.13
CA GLY A 451 13.21 4.25 40.42
C GLY A 451 14.36 3.30 40.74
N HIS A 452 14.87 2.56 39.74
CA HIS A 452 16.01 1.64 39.89
C HIS A 452 17.33 2.39 39.72
N PHE A 453 17.57 3.38 40.59
CA PHE A 453 18.67 4.33 40.45
C PHE A 453 20.05 3.70 40.51
N ASP A 454 20.24 2.64 41.29
CA ASP A 454 21.52 1.91 41.35
C ASP A 454 21.88 1.29 40.02
N ASN A 455 20.91 0.70 39.33
CA ASN A 455 21.08 0.15 37.98
C ASN A 455 21.41 1.25 36.97
N ALA A 456 20.69 2.39 37.02
CA ALA A 456 20.98 3.53 36.17
C ALA A 456 22.40 4.08 36.38
N ILE A 457 22.85 4.22 37.63
CA ILE A 457 24.21 4.64 37.97
C ILE A 457 25.24 3.66 37.40
N THR A 458 24.98 2.36 37.48
CA THR A 458 25.88 1.33 36.94
C THR A 458 26.00 1.43 35.41
N ILE A 459 24.92 1.78 34.72
CA ILE A 459 24.89 1.98 33.25
C ILE A 459 25.64 3.27 32.85
N TYR A 460 25.37 4.39 33.53
CA TYR A 460 25.91 5.69 33.09
C TYR A 460 27.34 5.94 33.53
N ARG A 461 27.81 5.39 34.65
CA ARG A 461 29.17 5.61 35.15
C ARG A 461 30.25 5.28 34.13
N PRO A 462 30.29 4.09 33.48
CA PRO A 462 31.28 3.78 32.45
C PRO A 462 31.21 4.72 31.24
N LEU A 463 30.01 5.23 30.88
CA LEU A 463 29.84 6.16 29.77
C LEU A 463 30.49 7.51 30.06
N VAL A 464 30.25 8.04 31.26
CA VAL A 464 30.82 9.30 31.75
C VAL A 464 32.34 9.21 31.93
N GLU A 465 32.85 8.08 32.42
CA GLU A 465 34.29 7.85 32.61
C GLU A 465 35.03 7.77 31.27
N ARG A 466 34.41 7.16 30.26
CA ARG A 466 34.99 6.99 28.94
C ARG A 466 35.00 8.29 28.15
N ASP A 467 33.88 9.03 28.17
CA ASP A 467 33.72 10.32 27.47
C ASP A 467 33.27 11.40 28.44
N LYS A 468 34.24 12.20 28.88
CA LYS A 468 33.99 13.30 29.84
C LYS A 468 33.22 14.45 29.21
N SER A 469 33.14 14.53 27.88
CA SER A 469 32.43 15.56 27.13
C SER A 469 30.98 15.18 26.82
N ASP A 470 30.57 13.96 27.17
CA ASP A 470 29.19 13.51 26.93
C ASP A 470 28.25 14.13 27.97
N ILE A 471 27.66 15.25 27.58
CA ILE A 471 26.72 16.02 28.42
C ILE A 471 25.46 15.22 28.76
N VAL A 472 24.99 14.35 27.83
CA VAL A 472 23.76 13.56 28.00
C VAL A 472 23.97 12.48 29.08
N ALA A 473 25.04 11.69 28.92
CA ALA A 473 25.36 10.66 29.90
C ALA A 473 25.60 11.28 31.29
N ARG A 474 26.31 12.41 31.33
CA ARG A 474 26.62 13.11 32.58
C ARG A 474 25.38 13.66 33.26
N PHE A 475 24.48 14.28 32.49
CA PHE A 475 23.20 14.77 33.02
C PHE A 475 22.37 13.61 33.59
N ASN A 476 22.18 12.54 32.82
CA ASN A 476 21.41 11.38 33.27
C ASN A 476 22.03 10.69 34.48
N TYR A 477 23.36 10.63 34.53
CA TYR A 477 24.09 10.14 35.71
C TYR A 477 23.80 10.98 36.95
N SER A 478 23.85 12.31 36.81
CA SER A 478 23.53 13.25 37.89
C SER A 478 22.09 13.06 38.39
N MET A 479 21.15 12.85 37.46
CA MET A 479 19.75 12.57 37.80
C MET A 479 19.56 11.26 38.55
N ALA A 480 20.30 10.21 38.16
CA ALA A 480 20.27 8.93 38.84
C ALA A 480 20.82 9.03 40.27
N ILE A 481 21.88 9.80 40.49
CA ILE A 481 22.43 10.07 41.86
C ILE A 481 21.42 10.88 42.67
N TRP A 482 20.78 11.89 42.06
CA TRP A 482 19.76 12.68 42.77
C TRP A 482 18.59 11.79 43.20
N GLY A 483 18.04 10.98 42.29
CA GLY A 483 16.97 10.04 42.64
C GLY A 483 17.35 9.07 43.76
N LYS A 484 18.56 8.51 43.72
CA LYS A 484 19.06 7.60 44.76
C LYS A 484 19.22 8.26 46.13
N THR A 485 19.77 9.46 46.15
CA THR A 485 20.16 10.12 47.42
C THR A 485 19.09 11.06 47.96
N GLY A 486 18.10 11.45 47.15
CA GLY A 486 17.14 12.51 47.47
C GLY A 486 17.77 13.90 47.57
N LYS A 487 19.08 14.04 47.26
CA LYS A 487 19.82 15.31 47.35
C LYS A 487 20.43 15.68 46.00
N ILE A 488 20.39 16.96 45.67
CA ILE A 488 20.98 17.49 44.44
C ILE A 488 22.51 17.26 44.46
N PRO A 489 23.09 16.50 43.52
CA PRO A 489 24.53 16.30 43.42
C PRO A 489 25.17 17.50 42.73
N VAL A 490 25.38 18.59 43.45
CA VAL A 490 25.83 19.88 42.90
C VAL A 490 27.11 19.72 42.08
N ASN A 491 28.11 19.00 42.60
CA ASN A 491 29.40 18.79 41.91
C ASN A 491 29.22 18.13 40.53
N GLU A 492 28.30 17.17 40.41
CA GLU A 492 28.03 16.53 39.11
C GLU A 492 27.33 17.47 38.13
N PHE A 493 26.40 18.30 38.63
CA PHE A 493 25.75 19.31 37.79
C PHE A 493 26.69 20.48 37.42
N GLU A 494 27.69 20.82 38.22
CA GLU A 494 28.76 21.75 37.86
C GLU A 494 29.48 21.27 36.60
N LEU A 495 29.81 19.98 36.49
CA LEU A 495 30.42 19.39 35.30
C LEU A 495 29.45 19.41 34.07
N VAL A 496 28.15 19.30 34.30
CA VAL A 496 27.14 19.42 33.20
C VAL A 496 27.14 20.86 32.66
N VAL A 497 27.08 21.87 33.51
CA VAL A 497 27.02 23.26 33.06
C VAL A 497 28.33 23.76 32.46
N GLU A 498 29.49 23.15 32.80
CA GLU A 498 30.76 23.40 32.11
C GLU A 498 30.75 22.96 30.65
N LEU A 499 29.95 21.95 30.32
CA LEU A 499 29.76 21.45 28.94
C LEU A 499 28.71 22.22 28.16
N ASP A 500 28.06 23.21 28.80
CA ASP A 500 27.05 24.04 28.11
C ASP A 500 27.68 24.75 26.90
N GLY A 501 27.04 24.57 25.78
CA GLY A 501 27.45 25.20 24.57
C GLY A 501 28.49 24.46 23.75
N GLN A 502 29.05 23.36 24.22
CA GLN A 502 30.02 22.56 23.47
C GLN A 502 29.32 21.64 22.46
N ASN A 503 28.03 21.32 22.67
CA ASN A 503 27.26 20.40 21.83
C ASN A 503 26.24 21.18 20.99
N ILE A 504 26.67 21.59 19.78
CA ILE A 504 25.92 22.49 18.89
C ILE A 504 24.63 21.83 18.37
N GLU A 505 24.64 20.52 18.18
CA GLU A 505 23.56 19.76 17.51
C GLU A 505 22.23 19.75 18.28
N PHE A 506 22.26 19.86 19.61
CA PHE A 506 21.09 19.79 20.46
C PHE A 506 20.62 21.14 21.04
N LYS A 507 21.39 22.21 20.91
CA LYS A 507 21.15 23.51 21.55
C LYS A 507 19.82 24.16 21.24
N GLU A 508 19.21 23.81 20.11
CA GLU A 508 17.95 24.37 19.64
C GLU A 508 16.75 23.43 19.90
N THR A 509 16.92 22.43 20.74
CA THR A 509 15.80 21.54 21.12
C THR A 509 15.21 21.94 22.47
N ALA A 510 13.88 21.86 22.59
CA ALA A 510 13.17 22.12 23.84
C ALA A 510 13.71 21.21 24.97
N ASN A 511 14.06 19.96 24.63
CA ASN A 511 14.60 19.00 25.58
C ASN A 511 15.99 19.40 26.13
N TYR A 512 16.90 19.87 25.29
CA TYR A 512 18.19 20.38 25.77
C TYR A 512 17.99 21.55 26.74
N CYS A 513 17.15 22.51 26.36
CA CYS A 513 16.88 23.68 27.19
C CYS A 513 16.24 23.32 28.53
N GLN A 514 15.35 22.33 28.56
CA GLN A 514 14.77 21.78 29.78
C GLN A 514 15.86 21.20 30.71
N CYS A 515 16.75 20.34 30.18
CA CYS A 515 17.84 19.75 30.94
C CYS A 515 18.81 20.80 31.49
N MET A 516 19.17 21.78 30.65
CA MET A 516 20.06 22.86 31.07
C MET A 516 19.42 23.81 32.10
N SER A 517 18.12 24.05 32.01
CA SER A 517 17.36 24.79 33.01
C SER A 517 17.51 24.11 34.40
N LEU A 518 17.30 22.79 34.43
CA LEU A 518 17.43 22.02 35.69
C LEU A 518 18.87 21.97 36.19
N ALA A 519 19.85 21.80 35.30
CA ALA A 519 21.27 21.80 35.68
C ALA A 519 21.71 23.13 36.28
N TYR A 520 21.32 24.26 35.68
CA TYR A 520 21.61 25.59 36.23
C TYR A 520 20.86 25.86 37.54
N PHE A 521 19.64 25.34 37.69
CA PHE A 521 18.96 25.38 38.97
C PHE A 521 19.76 24.62 40.05
N ALA A 522 20.24 23.43 39.75
CA ALA A 522 21.00 22.59 40.67
C ALA A 522 22.28 23.28 41.19
N VAL A 523 22.96 24.05 40.35
CA VAL A 523 24.15 24.84 40.72
C VAL A 523 23.80 26.27 41.22
N LYS A 524 22.55 26.54 41.56
CA LYS A 524 22.02 27.80 42.10
C LYS A 524 22.17 29.02 41.19
N ASN A 525 22.31 28.84 39.89
CA ASN A 525 22.29 29.94 38.92
C ASN A 525 20.87 30.19 38.40
N LYS A 526 20.07 30.86 39.23
CA LYS A 526 18.64 31.12 38.96
C LYS A 526 18.38 31.86 37.68
N LYS A 527 19.26 32.82 37.30
CA LYS A 527 19.09 33.59 36.07
C LYS A 527 19.15 32.70 34.83
N LYS A 528 20.26 31.95 34.68
CA LYS A 528 20.42 31.03 33.52
C LYS A 528 19.39 29.91 33.53
N ALA A 529 19.01 29.41 34.71
CA ALA A 529 17.94 28.41 34.81
C ALA A 529 16.62 28.93 34.19
N MET A 530 16.25 30.18 34.50
CA MET A 530 15.05 30.78 33.96
C MET A 530 15.16 31.10 32.46
N ASP A 531 16.32 31.58 31.99
CA ASP A 531 16.56 31.86 30.57
C ASP A 531 16.39 30.59 29.72
N TYR A 532 16.93 29.45 30.17
CA TYR A 532 16.76 28.19 29.50
C TYR A 532 15.34 27.63 29.59
N LEU A 533 14.64 27.84 30.72
CA LEU A 533 13.25 27.41 30.85
C LEU A 533 12.33 28.14 29.87
N ASN A 534 12.45 29.47 29.80
CA ASN A 534 11.70 30.28 28.84
C ASN A 534 11.96 29.83 27.38
N LYS A 535 13.24 29.56 27.06
CA LYS A 535 13.61 29.03 25.74
C LYS A 535 13.00 27.65 25.48
N ALA A 536 12.95 26.77 26.49
CA ALA A 536 12.31 25.46 26.37
C ALA A 536 10.82 25.57 26.07
N GLU A 537 10.11 26.47 26.78
CA GLU A 537 8.69 26.75 26.54
C GLU A 537 8.45 27.32 25.14
N GLU A 538 9.26 28.28 24.69
CA GLU A 538 9.17 28.89 23.36
C GLU A 538 9.37 27.84 22.25
N LEU A 539 10.39 27.02 22.35
CA LEU A 539 10.67 25.94 21.39
C LEU A 539 9.60 24.86 21.42
N ASN A 540 9.00 24.58 22.57
CA ASN A 540 7.92 23.62 22.70
C ASN A 540 6.62 24.07 22.02
N ILE A 541 6.31 25.35 22.07
CA ILE A 541 5.15 25.93 21.37
C ILE A 541 5.32 25.93 19.86
N SER A 542 6.54 26.22 19.39
CA SER A 542 6.85 26.27 17.95
C SER A 542 6.95 24.90 17.27
N ASN A 543 7.34 23.88 18.01
CA ASN A 543 7.52 22.52 17.52
C ASN A 543 6.38 21.59 17.97
N LYS A 544 5.22 21.69 17.34
CA LYS A 544 4.03 20.86 17.63
C LYS A 544 4.21 19.35 17.38
N SER A 545 5.36 18.91 16.94
CA SER A 545 5.61 17.53 16.59
C SER A 545 6.74 16.92 17.43
N ARG A 546 6.42 15.92 18.22
CA ARG A 546 7.32 15.04 18.97
C ARG A 546 8.19 15.74 20.00
N ILE A 547 7.77 15.60 21.21
CA ILE A 547 8.50 16.05 22.38
C ILE A 547 9.23 14.84 22.94
N PHE A 548 10.55 14.99 23.08
CA PHE A 548 11.39 14.00 23.72
C PHE A 548 11.46 14.30 25.20
N SER A 549 11.67 13.30 26.03
CA SER A 549 11.94 13.50 27.45
C SER A 549 13.20 14.35 27.63
N CYS A 550 13.32 14.98 28.79
CA CYS A 550 14.54 15.68 29.18
C CYS A 550 15.80 14.81 29.12
N TRP A 551 15.62 13.55 28.97
CA TRP A 551 16.66 12.52 28.93
C TRP A 551 17.04 12.12 27.51
N GLN A 552 16.43 12.70 26.48
CA GLN A 552 16.63 12.37 25.06
C GLN A 552 16.31 10.91 24.70
N PHE A 553 16.01 10.63 23.45
CA PHE A 553 15.77 9.30 22.86
C PHE A 553 14.50 8.53 23.29
N LEU A 554 13.82 8.91 24.38
CA LEU A 554 12.50 8.39 24.76
C LEU A 554 11.42 9.43 24.41
N GLU A 555 10.34 8.99 23.77
CA GLU A 555 9.18 9.85 23.51
C GLU A 555 8.36 9.98 24.79
N VAL A 556 8.01 11.21 25.18
CA VAL A 556 6.99 11.49 26.21
C VAL A 556 5.83 12.25 25.58
N SER A 557 4.66 12.22 26.23
CA SER A 557 3.53 13.02 25.77
C SER A 557 3.80 14.52 26.01
N TRP A 558 3.12 15.35 25.21
CA TRP A 558 3.21 16.80 25.36
C TRP A 558 2.76 17.27 26.75
N GLU A 559 1.77 16.61 27.32
CA GLU A 559 1.24 16.89 28.65
C GLU A 559 2.29 16.64 29.73
N VAL A 560 3.01 15.48 29.66
CA VAL A 560 4.07 15.13 30.60
C VAL A 560 5.23 16.11 30.51
N PHE A 561 5.63 16.50 29.31
CA PHE A 561 6.71 17.46 29.11
C PHE A 561 6.36 18.85 29.68
N ASN A 562 5.15 19.33 29.42
CA ASN A 562 4.69 20.60 29.97
C ASN A 562 4.57 20.60 31.50
N GLU A 563 4.16 19.49 32.06
CA GLU A 563 4.07 19.37 33.52
C GLU A 563 5.47 19.41 34.15
N ASP A 564 6.45 18.77 33.51
CA ASP A 564 7.85 18.84 33.96
C ASP A 564 8.41 20.28 33.89
N LEU A 565 8.12 21.04 32.82
CA LEU A 565 8.50 22.46 32.73
C LEU A 565 7.88 23.29 33.87
N LYS A 566 6.61 23.08 34.20
CA LYS A 566 5.94 23.75 35.32
C LYS A 566 6.56 23.41 36.66
N GLN A 567 6.97 22.16 36.87
CA GLN A 567 7.67 21.75 38.08
C GLN A 567 9.04 22.42 38.19
N ILE A 568 9.83 22.45 37.11
CA ILE A 568 11.12 23.16 37.08
C ILE A 568 10.91 24.65 37.40
N PHE A 569 9.88 25.30 36.83
CA PHE A 569 9.52 26.68 37.16
C PHE A 569 9.24 26.86 38.64
N SER A 570 8.46 25.97 39.25
CA SER A 570 8.13 25.99 40.67
C SER A 570 9.39 25.83 41.56
N MET A 571 10.29 24.94 41.17
CA MET A 571 11.58 24.72 41.85
C MET A 571 12.47 25.98 41.82
N ILE A 572 12.59 26.63 40.64
CA ILE A 572 13.37 27.86 40.47
C ILE A 572 12.81 28.99 41.35
N ASN A 573 11.47 29.02 41.57
CA ASN A 573 10.79 30.06 42.34
C ASN A 573 10.64 29.76 43.82
N GLY A 574 11.24 28.69 44.33
CA GLY A 574 11.42 28.48 45.79
C GLY A 574 10.80 27.22 46.37
N ASN A 575 10.12 26.40 45.61
CA ASN A 575 9.65 25.09 46.05
C ASN A 575 10.77 24.05 45.90
N GLN A 576 11.67 23.97 46.86
CA GLN A 576 12.87 23.10 46.82
C GLN A 576 12.56 21.63 47.10
N ASN A 577 11.33 21.26 47.45
CA ASN A 577 10.96 19.90 47.81
C ASN A 577 10.43 19.07 46.60
N LEU A 578 10.35 19.69 45.43
CA LEU A 578 9.91 18.99 44.22
C LEU A 578 11.10 18.36 43.52
N THR A 579 10.91 17.14 43.06
CA THR A 579 11.80 16.45 42.12
C THR A 579 11.14 16.43 40.74
N PRO A 580 11.90 16.44 39.65
CA PRO A 580 11.32 16.31 38.32
C PRO A 580 10.43 15.08 38.20
N ILE A 581 9.37 15.17 37.39
CA ILE A 581 8.36 14.11 37.23
C ILE A 581 8.96 12.77 36.93
N VAL A 582 9.98 12.73 36.12
CA VAL A 582 10.69 11.49 35.73
C VAL A 582 11.30 10.72 36.93
N ILE A 583 11.56 11.38 38.06
CA ILE A 583 12.08 10.73 39.26
C ILE A 583 10.95 10.26 40.18
N ASN A 584 9.76 10.83 40.01
CA ASN A 584 8.60 10.56 40.88
C ASN A 584 7.57 9.59 40.23
N GLN A 585 7.78 9.13 39.01
CA GLN A 585 6.96 8.12 38.37
C GLN A 585 7.42 6.73 38.74
#